data_87fa505bad2e4cfa1f1b9a5c5eb1c940
#
_entry.id   87fa505bad2e4cfa1f1b9a5c5eb1c940
#
_cell.length_a   1.000
_cell.length_b   1.000
_cell.length_c   1.000
_cell.angle_alpha   90.00
_cell.angle_beta   90.00
_cell.angle_gamma   90.00
#
_symmetry.space_group_name_H-M   'P 1'
#
loop_
_entity.id
_entity.type
_entity.pdbx_description
1 polymer ?
#
loop_
_entity_poly.entity_id
_entity_poly.type
_entity_poly.pdbx_seq_one_letter_code
_entity_poly.pdbx_strand_id
1 'polypeptide(L)'
;MADEKQALLPIYAATDSTSHSKPQPQAPLELKSKTHRMLARGIHLAIASLMLIGLIYGGVFSHFTSSFRGCHDGRVTSHRGVVSDRTHLFLPYLAAADKDDDKKHLVTAKHGAVACDVPACSTLGTEILKRGGSAVDASITTALCIGSINSFSSGIGGGGFMIVKPAGDENATAFNFREKAGRYAHKDMYKSNPLLSKFGGLAVAVPGIIAAVSDHEHREMREMFDWLFDEQDLPLTPGARAFRPNLAHTLDLIARNGSAAVFYDPEGPIAPNLVRTVKSTGGILTLEDFADYDVEVGPAITALFRGREVATAPNPASGPILINGLNVLGGFEKPMQAPSDFEGVATQRLVETMKWMGAGRSQLGDPVDIDNSALIKEILDPKWADMIRTNISDDNTHPWQFYSPAYEGKDPHGTAHFSVLDADGMAVSMTTTVNLLFGSLVVDPVTGIVLNNEMDDFSTPGTRNAFDLEPSIYNYIAPFKRPLSSCVPTVITDLTTQWPEFVIGAAGGSKILTSVFQAIVRKLEYGMPLLDVVRAPRIHHQLLPDVAYLEMLAPETVRNELEKRGHTVKSIAPASTMNGIYINPVSGIIHAVSDYWRKRGQADGY
;
A
#
# COMPACT_ATOMS: atom_id res chain seq x y z
N MET A 1 13.66 -58.37 -11.86
CA MET A 1 13.53 -59.23 -10.68
C MET A 1 13.01 -58.31 -9.62
N ALA A 2 11.71 -58.25 -9.44
CA ALA A 2 10.86 -59.10 -8.56
C ALA A 2 11.27 -58.87 -7.10
N ASP A 3 10.47 -58.62 -6.12
CA ASP A 3 9.02 -58.61 -5.95
C ASP A 3 8.72 -58.06 -4.53
N GLU A 4 7.61 -57.36 -4.37
CA GLU A 4 6.48 -57.71 -3.46
C GLU A 4 6.78 -57.92 -1.95
N LYS A 5 6.06 -57.43 -0.99
CA LYS A 5 4.62 -57.45 -0.56
C LYS A 5 4.50 -56.73 0.79
N GLN A 6 3.52 -55.89 1.04
CA GLN A 6 2.19 -56.07 1.55
C GLN A 6 2.03 -56.54 3.01
N ALA A 7 1.17 -55.80 3.74
CA ALA A 7 0.21 -56.17 4.81
C ALA A 7 0.76 -56.17 6.27
N LEU A 8 0.03 -55.87 7.34
CA LEU A 8 -1.41 -55.88 7.70
C LEU A 8 -1.61 -55.15 9.05
N LEU A 9 -2.78 -54.60 9.24
CA LEU A 9 -3.36 -54.27 10.55
C LEU A 9 -3.64 -55.53 11.39
N PRO A 10 -3.84 -55.42 12.72
CA PRO A 10 -5.13 -55.87 13.22
C PRO A 10 -5.82 -54.96 14.27
N ILE A 11 -7.10 -54.92 14.09
CA ILE A 11 -8.24 -54.67 14.92
C ILE A 11 -8.19 -55.42 16.27
N TYR A 12 -8.61 -54.77 17.37
CA TYR A 12 -9.31 -55.46 18.45
C TYR A 12 -10.47 -54.61 19.00
N ALA A 13 -11.59 -55.28 19.17
CA ALA A 13 -12.89 -54.77 19.55
C ALA A 13 -13.23 -55.07 21.03
N ALA A 14 -14.05 -54.16 21.56
CA ALA A 14 -15.18 -54.31 22.47
C ALA A 14 -15.15 -55.21 23.71
N THR A 15 -15.63 -54.67 24.84
CA THR A 15 -16.75 -55.12 25.71
C THR A 15 -16.93 -54.03 26.79
N ASP A 16 -18.01 -53.53 27.02
CA ASP A 16 -19.40 -53.64 27.40
C ASP A 16 -19.68 -53.25 28.88
N SER A 17 -20.76 -52.49 29.05
CA SER A 17 -21.69 -52.32 30.17
C SER A 17 -21.23 -51.63 31.48
N THR A 18 -21.87 -50.51 31.80
CA THR A 18 -22.94 -50.40 32.82
C THR A 18 -23.60 -49.01 32.87
N SER A 19 -24.92 -49.10 32.87
CA SER A 19 -26.02 -48.20 33.24
C SER A 19 -25.77 -47.02 34.20
N HIS A 20 -26.40 -45.91 33.95
CA HIS A 20 -27.46 -45.19 34.65
C HIS A 20 -27.50 -43.67 34.41
N SER A 21 -28.73 -43.27 34.19
CA SER A 21 -29.44 -42.02 34.48
C SER A 21 -29.29 -40.85 33.51
N LYS A 22 -30.39 -40.61 32.80
CA LYS A 22 -30.73 -39.35 32.09
C LYS A 22 -31.01 -38.25 33.12
N PRO A 23 -30.53 -37.03 32.90
CA PRO A 23 -31.16 -35.82 33.42
C PRO A 23 -32.15 -35.24 32.41
N GLN A 24 -33.25 -34.73 32.92
CA GLN A 24 -34.32 -34.03 32.20
C GLN A 24 -33.85 -32.71 31.54
N PRO A 25 -34.57 -32.24 30.52
CA PRO A 25 -34.21 -31.00 29.83
C PRO A 25 -34.61 -29.75 30.64
N GLN A 26 -33.65 -28.89 30.91
CA GLN A 26 -33.92 -27.55 31.41
C GLN A 26 -34.34 -26.63 30.25
N ALA A 27 -35.30 -25.74 30.50
CA ALA A 27 -35.88 -24.80 29.58
C ALA A 27 -34.84 -23.76 29.08
N PRO A 28 -34.97 -23.24 27.83
CA PRO A 28 -34.04 -22.27 27.30
C PRO A 28 -34.28 -20.90 27.91
N LEU A 29 -33.21 -20.29 28.42
CA LEU A 29 -33.18 -18.89 28.87
C LEU A 29 -33.39 -17.92 27.69
N GLU A 30 -34.38 -17.04 27.83
CA GLU A 30 -34.70 -15.94 26.93
C GLU A 30 -33.63 -14.82 26.95
N LEU A 31 -32.43 -15.10 26.50
CA LEU A 31 -31.37 -14.06 26.39
C LEU A 31 -31.01 -13.69 24.94
N LYS A 32 -31.55 -14.39 23.93
CA LYS A 32 -31.19 -14.17 22.52
C LYS A 32 -31.95 -13.06 21.79
N SER A 33 -33.02 -12.51 22.36
CA SER A 33 -33.87 -11.56 21.65
C SER A 33 -33.41 -10.08 21.78
N LYS A 34 -32.69 -9.73 22.83
CA LYS A 34 -32.20 -8.34 23.02
C LYS A 34 -30.97 -8.05 22.17
N THR A 35 -30.03 -8.97 22.08
CA THR A 35 -28.78 -8.78 21.32
C THR A 35 -29.03 -8.68 19.81
N HIS A 36 -29.94 -9.48 19.24
CA HIS A 36 -30.29 -9.36 17.82
C HIS A 36 -31.06 -8.09 17.48
N ARG A 37 -31.87 -7.57 18.40
CA ARG A 37 -32.57 -6.28 18.19
C ARG A 37 -31.63 -5.08 18.33
N MET A 38 -30.58 -5.17 19.13
CA MET A 38 -29.54 -4.14 19.22
C MET A 38 -28.66 -4.15 17.97
N LEU A 39 -28.26 -5.33 17.48
CA LEU A 39 -27.46 -5.45 16.25
C LEU A 39 -28.20 -4.93 15.01
N ALA A 40 -29.49 -5.27 14.86
CA ALA A 40 -30.32 -4.77 13.77
C ALA A 40 -30.55 -3.24 13.83
N ARG A 41 -30.68 -2.67 15.03
CA ARG A 41 -30.77 -1.22 15.21
C ARG A 41 -29.44 -0.52 14.93
N GLY A 42 -28.31 -1.12 15.28
CA GLY A 42 -26.96 -0.61 14.95
C GLY A 42 -26.74 -0.51 13.45
N ILE A 43 -27.08 -1.54 12.69
CA ILE A 43 -26.94 -1.56 11.22
C ILE A 43 -27.83 -0.50 10.55
N HIS A 44 -29.05 -0.30 11.02
CA HIS A 44 -29.94 0.74 10.47
C HIS A 44 -29.46 2.17 10.80
N LEU A 45 -28.85 2.39 11.96
CA LEU A 45 -28.24 3.66 12.34
C LEU A 45 -26.97 3.94 11.54
N ALA A 46 -26.14 2.94 11.26
CA ALA A 46 -24.95 3.08 10.42
C ALA A 46 -25.29 3.45 8.97
N ILE A 47 -26.33 2.82 8.40
CA ILE A 47 -26.83 3.17 7.07
C ILE A 47 -27.43 4.58 7.04
N ALA A 48 -28.16 4.96 8.07
CA ALA A 48 -28.71 6.32 8.20
C ALA A 48 -27.62 7.39 8.36
N SER A 49 -26.53 7.08 9.09
CA SER A 49 -25.40 7.99 9.26
C SER A 49 -24.59 8.14 7.97
N LEU A 50 -24.40 7.06 7.21
CA LEU A 50 -23.78 7.12 5.87
C LEU A 50 -24.63 7.92 4.87
N MET A 51 -25.96 7.81 4.95
CA MET A 51 -26.86 8.63 4.15
C MET A 51 -26.84 10.11 4.61
N LEU A 52 -26.71 10.37 5.91
CA LEU A 52 -26.64 11.73 6.46
C LEU A 52 -25.30 12.40 6.08
N ILE A 53 -24.19 11.67 6.11
CA ILE A 53 -22.89 12.14 5.63
C ILE A 53 -22.96 12.45 4.12
N GLY A 54 -23.60 11.58 3.33
CA GLY A 54 -23.87 11.84 1.91
C GLY A 54 -24.75 13.07 1.67
N LEU A 55 -25.73 13.32 2.53
CA LEU A 55 -26.61 14.50 2.46
C LEU A 55 -25.91 15.78 2.94
N ILE A 56 -25.05 15.72 3.95
CA ILE A 56 -24.27 16.87 4.43
C ILE A 56 -23.25 17.28 3.37
N TYR A 57 -22.52 16.32 2.77
CA TYR A 57 -21.61 16.61 1.66
C TYR A 57 -22.36 17.07 0.40
N GLY A 58 -23.53 16.53 0.10
CA GLY A 58 -24.42 16.99 -0.98
C GLY A 58 -25.00 18.40 -0.72
N GLY A 59 -25.36 18.70 0.52
CA GLY A 59 -25.93 20.00 0.93
C GLY A 59 -24.93 21.15 0.88
N VAL A 60 -23.68 20.93 1.29
CA VAL A 60 -22.61 21.95 1.20
C VAL A 60 -22.29 22.29 -0.26
N PHE A 61 -22.41 21.32 -1.19
CA PHE A 61 -22.21 21.57 -2.61
C PHE A 61 -23.36 22.33 -3.27
N SER A 62 -24.60 22.18 -2.81
CA SER A 62 -25.75 22.94 -3.38
C SER A 62 -25.68 24.42 -3.04
N HIS A 63 -25.09 24.82 -1.92
CA HIS A 63 -24.89 26.23 -1.57
C HIS A 63 -23.75 26.91 -2.36
N PHE A 64 -22.79 26.15 -2.86
CA PHE A 64 -21.70 26.72 -3.67
C PHE A 64 -22.09 26.97 -5.13
N THR A 65 -23.12 26.27 -5.65
CA THR A 65 -23.59 26.44 -7.03
C THR A 65 -24.61 27.56 -7.22
N SER A 66 -25.17 28.12 -6.15
CA SER A 66 -26.14 29.21 -6.23
C SER A 66 -25.53 30.62 -6.37
N SER A 67 -24.22 30.78 -6.21
CA SER A 67 -23.51 32.07 -6.30
C SER A 67 -22.98 32.44 -7.69
N PHE A 68 -23.13 31.57 -8.69
CA PHE A 68 -22.70 31.85 -10.07
C PHE A 68 -23.85 31.77 -11.08
N ARG A 69 -24.90 32.60 -10.87
CA ARG A 69 -25.87 32.90 -11.92
C ARG A 69 -25.82 34.38 -12.26
N GLY A 70 -25.13 34.69 -13.33
CA GLY A 70 -25.17 35.98 -13.99
C GLY A 70 -24.59 35.90 -15.39
N CYS A 71 -25.48 36.09 -16.39
CA CYS A 71 -25.27 36.45 -17.81
C CYS A 71 -24.89 35.36 -18.83
N HIS A 72 -25.73 34.98 -19.68
CA HIS A 72 -26.17 35.28 -21.03
C HIS A 72 -26.66 34.10 -21.88
N ASP A 73 -27.81 34.26 -22.47
CA ASP A 73 -28.56 33.65 -23.57
C ASP A 73 -27.90 32.62 -24.48
N GLY A 74 -28.68 31.54 -24.81
CA GLY A 74 -28.56 30.86 -26.09
C GLY A 74 -28.94 29.38 -26.14
N ARG A 75 -30.24 29.06 -26.24
CA ARG A 75 -30.90 27.88 -26.86
C ARG A 75 -30.39 26.46 -26.54
N VAL A 76 -31.23 25.76 -25.83
CA VAL A 76 -31.15 24.29 -25.59
C VAL A 76 -32.11 23.56 -26.53
N THR A 77 -31.64 22.53 -27.20
CA THR A 77 -32.46 21.44 -27.75
C THR A 77 -32.19 20.17 -26.95
N SER A 78 -33.27 19.53 -26.51
CA SER A 78 -33.27 18.37 -25.60
C SER A 78 -33.03 17.06 -26.37
N HIS A 79 -32.16 16.18 -25.84
CA HIS A 79 -32.33 14.75 -25.94
C HIS A 79 -32.10 14.10 -24.59
N ARG A 80 -33.10 13.32 -24.16
CA ARG A 80 -33.08 12.54 -22.90
C ARG A 80 -32.23 11.29 -23.05
N GLY A 81 -31.23 11.15 -22.21
CA GLY A 81 -30.58 9.89 -21.88
C GLY A 81 -30.24 9.90 -20.41
N VAL A 82 -30.86 8.99 -19.63
CA VAL A 82 -30.61 8.86 -18.20
C VAL A 82 -29.26 8.17 -18.01
N VAL A 83 -28.23 8.92 -17.65
CA VAL A 83 -26.95 8.40 -17.15
C VAL A 83 -26.83 8.83 -15.69
N SER A 84 -26.56 7.86 -14.83
CA SER A 84 -26.38 8.01 -13.39
C SER A 84 -25.26 9.02 -13.07
N ASP A 85 -25.66 10.10 -12.40
CA ASP A 85 -24.91 11.34 -12.20
C ASP A 85 -23.99 11.26 -10.99
N ARG A 86 -22.84 10.60 -11.11
CA ARG A 86 -21.75 10.67 -10.12
C ARG A 86 -20.41 11.19 -10.69
N THR A 87 -20.36 11.52 -11.97
CA THR A 87 -19.14 11.98 -12.66
C THR A 87 -18.86 13.47 -12.51
N HIS A 88 -19.81 14.29 -12.05
CA HIS A 88 -19.66 15.74 -11.98
C HIS A 88 -18.84 16.28 -10.79
N LEU A 89 -18.46 15.44 -9.83
CA LEU A 89 -17.70 15.88 -8.64
C LEU A 89 -16.21 16.14 -8.91
N PHE A 90 -15.66 15.64 -10.01
CA PHE A 90 -14.23 15.77 -10.35
C PHE A 90 -13.96 16.67 -11.58
N LEU A 91 -14.96 16.98 -12.37
CA LEU A 91 -14.82 17.73 -13.63
C LEU A 91 -14.28 19.17 -13.52
N PRO A 92 -14.58 19.97 -12.47
CA PRO A 92 -14.03 21.32 -12.39
C PRO A 92 -12.52 21.37 -12.14
N TYR A 93 -11.95 20.32 -11.54
CA TYR A 93 -10.52 20.25 -11.25
C TYR A 93 -9.67 19.80 -12.46
N LEU A 94 -10.29 19.17 -13.42
CA LEU A 94 -9.64 18.54 -14.58
C LEU A 94 -9.59 19.45 -15.81
N ALA A 95 -10.52 20.41 -15.89
CA ALA A 95 -10.59 21.33 -17.04
C ALA A 95 -9.62 22.52 -16.98
N ALA A 96 -8.90 22.70 -15.87
CA ALA A 96 -8.05 23.85 -15.62
C ALA A 96 -6.58 23.52 -15.34
N ALA A 97 -6.08 22.34 -15.75
CA ALA A 97 -4.65 22.07 -15.72
C ALA A 97 -3.98 22.82 -16.88
N ASP A 98 -3.73 24.11 -16.68
CA ASP A 98 -2.88 24.90 -17.54
C ASP A 98 -1.45 24.31 -17.48
N LYS A 99 -0.89 23.93 -18.62
CA LYS A 99 0.46 23.35 -18.72
C LYS A 99 1.55 24.21 -18.07
N ASP A 100 1.33 25.52 -17.98
CA ASP A 100 2.26 26.45 -17.30
C ASP A 100 2.06 26.46 -15.77
N ASP A 101 0.87 26.20 -15.26
CA ASP A 101 0.61 26.06 -13.82
C ASP A 101 1.19 24.76 -13.25
N ASP A 102 1.31 23.71 -14.05
CA ASP A 102 1.94 22.45 -13.67
C ASP A 102 3.43 22.58 -13.35
N LYS A 103 4.16 23.50 -13.99
CA LYS A 103 5.61 23.70 -13.80
C LYS A 103 5.99 24.06 -12.36
N LYS A 104 5.09 24.69 -11.61
CA LYS A 104 5.30 25.02 -10.18
C LYS A 104 5.43 23.77 -9.29
N HIS A 105 5.00 22.61 -9.77
CA HIS A 105 5.09 21.33 -9.05
C HIS A 105 6.40 20.57 -9.32
N LEU A 106 7.22 21.07 -10.26
CA LEU A 106 8.57 20.59 -10.48
C LEU A 106 9.54 21.40 -9.63
N VAL A 107 10.11 20.80 -8.61
CA VAL A 107 11.20 21.37 -7.84
C VAL A 107 12.52 21.08 -8.56
N THR A 108 13.32 22.12 -8.74
CA THR A 108 14.68 22.03 -9.30
C THR A 108 15.67 22.41 -8.21
N ALA A 109 16.61 21.52 -7.91
CA ALA A 109 17.58 21.67 -6.82
C ALA A 109 19.01 21.31 -7.29
N LYS A 110 20.02 21.66 -6.48
CA LYS A 110 21.44 21.40 -6.77
C LYS A 110 22.12 20.51 -5.75
N HIS A 111 21.63 20.50 -4.50
CA HIS A 111 22.31 19.86 -3.38
C HIS A 111 21.50 18.72 -2.80
N GLY A 112 20.19 18.86 -2.70
CA GLY A 112 19.36 17.82 -2.14
C GLY A 112 17.88 18.11 -2.30
N ALA A 113 17.03 17.08 -2.15
CA ALA A 113 15.59 17.20 -2.28
C ALA A 113 14.84 16.14 -1.47
N VAL A 114 13.61 16.48 -1.10
CA VAL A 114 12.62 15.58 -0.49
C VAL A 114 11.32 15.68 -1.29
N ALA A 115 10.79 14.53 -1.70
CA ALA A 115 9.49 14.42 -2.36
C ALA A 115 8.57 13.53 -1.54
N CYS A 116 7.48 14.08 -0.98
CA CYS A 116 6.53 13.31 -0.17
C CYS A 116 5.08 13.80 -0.32
N ASP A 117 4.15 13.05 0.26
CA ASP A 117 2.71 13.31 0.21
C ASP A 117 2.26 14.58 0.95
N VAL A 118 3.11 15.18 1.80
CA VAL A 118 2.77 16.30 2.67
C VAL A 118 3.77 17.43 2.49
N PRO A 119 3.37 18.60 1.98
CA PRO A 119 4.28 19.73 1.70
C PRO A 119 5.16 20.12 2.91
N ALA A 120 4.56 20.25 4.09
CA ALA A 120 5.28 20.60 5.32
C ALA A 120 6.37 19.58 5.67
N CYS A 121 6.14 18.28 5.37
CA CYS A 121 7.10 17.22 5.66
C CYS A 121 8.26 17.20 4.66
N SER A 122 8.02 17.56 3.39
CA SER A 122 9.09 17.79 2.42
C SER A 122 9.98 18.93 2.89
N THR A 123 9.40 20.05 3.31
CA THR A 123 10.15 21.20 3.82
C THR A 123 10.96 20.85 5.07
N LEU A 124 10.38 20.15 6.05
CA LEU A 124 11.11 19.73 7.25
C LEU A 124 12.28 18.80 6.92
N GLY A 125 12.08 17.82 6.03
CA GLY A 125 13.17 16.95 5.57
C GLY A 125 14.27 17.73 4.86
N THR A 126 13.92 18.67 3.99
CA THR A 126 14.89 19.56 3.31
C THR A 126 15.65 20.44 4.30
N GLU A 127 15.02 20.94 5.37
CA GLU A 127 15.72 21.70 6.42
C GLU A 127 16.74 20.85 7.18
N ILE A 128 16.49 19.55 7.37
CA ILE A 128 17.49 18.62 7.93
C ILE A 128 18.70 18.51 6.98
N LEU A 129 18.46 18.33 5.67
CA LEU A 129 19.53 18.28 4.67
C LEU A 129 20.35 19.57 4.64
N LYS A 130 19.71 20.74 4.66
CA LYS A 130 20.39 22.06 4.71
C LYS A 130 21.27 22.24 5.95
N ARG A 131 20.93 21.59 7.05
CA ARG A 131 21.72 21.61 8.29
C ARG A 131 22.88 20.60 8.29
N GLY A 132 23.08 19.87 7.20
CA GLY A 132 24.12 18.85 7.05
C GLY A 132 23.71 17.45 7.53
N GLY A 133 22.42 17.21 7.76
CA GLY A 133 21.90 15.87 8.00
C GLY A 133 21.91 15.04 6.71
N SER A 134 22.06 13.72 6.85
CA SER A 134 22.04 12.76 5.76
C SER A 134 20.63 12.56 5.19
N ALA A 135 20.52 11.87 4.04
CA ALA A 135 19.25 11.44 3.50
C ALA A 135 18.47 10.53 4.49
N VAL A 136 19.16 9.77 5.33
CA VAL A 136 18.54 8.95 6.38
C VAL A 136 17.94 9.83 7.48
N ASP A 137 18.68 10.85 7.97
CA ASP A 137 18.15 11.78 8.99
C ASP A 137 16.92 12.54 8.47
N ALA A 138 16.96 12.99 7.23
CA ALA A 138 15.83 13.64 6.58
C ALA A 138 14.64 12.67 6.40
N SER A 139 14.92 11.39 6.10
CA SER A 139 13.89 10.35 5.96
C SER A 139 13.19 10.06 7.27
N ILE A 140 13.92 9.96 8.38
CA ILE A 140 13.34 9.80 9.73
C ILE A 140 12.41 10.98 10.04
N THR A 141 12.88 12.20 9.84
CA THR A 141 12.09 13.41 10.07
C THR A 141 10.84 13.44 9.20
N THR A 142 10.97 13.11 7.91
CA THR A 142 9.85 13.07 6.96
C THR A 142 8.83 11.99 7.34
N ALA A 143 9.28 10.79 7.73
CA ALA A 143 8.41 9.70 8.16
C ALA A 143 7.58 10.07 9.40
N LEU A 144 8.22 10.62 10.43
CA LEU A 144 7.54 11.05 11.67
C LEU A 144 6.55 12.20 11.40
N CYS A 145 6.92 13.13 10.51
CA CYS A 145 6.03 14.21 10.09
C CYS A 145 4.81 13.69 9.32
N ILE A 146 5.01 12.79 8.33
CA ILE A 146 3.90 12.19 7.57
C ILE A 146 2.98 11.40 8.51
N GLY A 147 3.54 10.59 9.40
CA GLY A 147 2.77 9.84 10.39
C GLY A 147 2.00 10.71 11.38
N SER A 148 2.45 11.94 11.62
CA SER A 148 1.73 12.89 12.46
C SER A 148 0.59 13.60 11.72
N ILE A 149 0.73 13.90 10.44
CA ILE A 149 -0.22 14.67 9.63
C ILE A 149 -1.17 13.73 8.87
N ASN A 150 -0.62 12.77 8.11
CA ASN A 150 -1.36 11.77 7.34
C ASN A 150 -1.53 10.46 8.10
N SER A 151 -1.85 10.55 9.38
CA SER A 151 -2.03 9.40 10.25
C SER A 151 -3.12 8.41 9.81
N PHE A 152 -3.91 8.77 8.82
CA PHE A 152 -4.84 7.86 8.15
C PHE A 152 -4.15 6.86 7.20
N SER A 153 -2.88 7.05 6.85
CA SER A 153 -2.17 6.21 5.87
C SER A 153 -0.80 5.73 6.33
N SER A 154 -0.23 6.38 7.34
CA SER A 154 1.12 6.09 7.85
C SER A 154 1.29 6.59 9.27
N GLY A 155 2.32 6.18 9.90
CA GLY A 155 2.74 6.69 11.17
C GLY A 155 3.41 5.63 12.12
N ILE A 156 3.68 5.83 13.53
CA ILE A 156 4.49 5.01 14.51
C ILE A 156 3.85 3.69 15.11
N GLY A 157 2.69 3.15 14.69
CA GLY A 157 2.09 1.78 14.97
C GLY A 157 1.92 0.96 13.70
N GLY A 158 2.62 1.35 12.61
CA GLY A 158 2.68 0.67 11.34
C GLY A 158 4.06 0.14 11.00
N GLY A 159 4.33 -0.07 9.74
CA GLY A 159 5.59 -0.58 9.24
C GLY A 159 5.85 -0.22 7.78
N GLY A 160 6.76 -0.94 7.14
CA GLY A 160 7.10 -0.68 5.75
C GLY A 160 8.45 -1.19 5.30
N PHE A 161 8.98 -0.57 4.24
CA PHE A 161 10.25 -0.92 3.62
C PHE A 161 11.02 0.33 3.22
N MET A 162 12.34 0.28 3.32
CA MET A 162 13.22 1.36 2.92
C MET A 162 14.43 0.81 2.15
N ILE A 163 14.83 1.52 1.12
CA ILE A 163 16.08 1.31 0.40
C ILE A 163 16.97 2.51 0.66
N VAL A 164 18.20 2.25 1.09
CA VAL A 164 19.27 3.25 1.25
C VAL A 164 20.39 2.93 0.28
N LYS A 165 20.78 3.89 -0.55
CA LYS A 165 21.85 3.75 -1.54
C LYS A 165 22.82 4.93 -1.41
N PRO A 166 23.99 4.74 -0.80
CA PRO A 166 25.06 5.74 -0.83
C PRO A 166 25.61 5.93 -2.26
N ALA A 167 26.03 7.15 -2.59
CA ALA A 167 26.74 7.37 -3.84
C ALA A 167 28.13 6.71 -3.82
N GLY A 168 28.54 6.18 -4.96
CA GLY A 168 29.85 5.52 -5.10
C GLY A 168 29.96 4.15 -4.43
N ASP A 169 28.94 3.69 -3.73
CA ASP A 169 28.88 2.33 -3.20
C ASP A 169 28.19 1.41 -4.23
N GLU A 170 28.71 0.20 -4.41
CA GLU A 170 28.08 -0.80 -5.28
C GLU A 170 26.81 -1.39 -4.64
N ASN A 171 26.66 -1.27 -3.31
CA ASN A 171 25.60 -1.94 -2.58
C ASN A 171 24.49 -0.97 -2.15
N ALA A 172 23.25 -1.37 -2.35
CA ALA A 172 22.09 -0.77 -1.73
C ALA A 172 21.61 -1.65 -0.56
N THR A 173 21.27 -1.01 0.55
CA THR A 173 20.76 -1.70 1.75
C THR A 173 19.24 -1.60 1.80
N ALA A 174 18.58 -2.74 2.01
CA ALA A 174 17.16 -2.84 2.26
C ALA A 174 16.89 -2.96 3.77
N PHE A 175 15.90 -2.22 4.25
CA PHE A 175 15.38 -2.31 5.61
C PHE A 175 13.94 -2.79 5.53
N ASN A 176 13.67 -3.95 6.12
CA ASN A 176 12.34 -4.52 6.26
C ASN A 176 11.87 -4.31 7.71
N PHE A 177 11.05 -3.30 7.91
CA PHE A 177 10.38 -2.99 9.16
C PHE A 177 8.87 -3.22 9.05
N ARG A 178 8.45 -4.17 8.18
CA ARG A 178 7.08 -4.66 8.07
C ARG A 178 6.61 -5.20 9.40
N GLU A 179 5.35 -5.05 9.71
CA GLU A 179 4.71 -5.55 10.91
C GLU A 179 4.78 -7.08 10.99
N LYS A 180 4.94 -7.60 12.20
CA LYS A 180 4.97 -9.04 12.48
C LYS A 180 3.70 -9.51 13.19
N ALA A 181 3.18 -10.67 12.77
CA ALA A 181 2.14 -11.38 13.51
C ALA A 181 2.65 -11.80 14.90
N GLY A 182 1.83 -11.63 15.94
CA GLY A 182 2.19 -12.03 17.30
C GLY A 182 2.31 -13.55 17.45
N ARG A 183 2.98 -14.00 18.51
CA ARG A 183 3.28 -15.42 18.80
C ARG A 183 2.08 -16.35 18.89
N TYR A 184 0.90 -15.82 19.17
CA TYR A 184 -0.34 -16.59 19.26
C TYR A 184 -1.18 -16.52 17.99
N ALA A 185 -0.67 -15.87 16.93
CA ALA A 185 -1.35 -15.79 15.64
C ALA A 185 -1.36 -17.15 14.94
N HIS A 186 -2.48 -17.49 14.30
CA HIS A 186 -2.62 -18.73 13.56
C HIS A 186 -3.56 -18.55 12.37
N LYS A 187 -3.37 -19.37 11.33
CA LYS A 187 -4.06 -19.25 10.03
C LYS A 187 -5.58 -19.28 10.07
N ASP A 188 -6.16 -19.85 11.13
CA ASP A 188 -7.62 -20.06 11.24
C ASP A 188 -8.32 -19.00 12.11
N MET A 189 -7.57 -18.01 12.65
CA MET A 189 -8.09 -17.09 13.66
C MET A 189 -9.23 -16.18 13.17
N TYR A 190 -9.37 -15.98 11.87
CA TYR A 190 -10.44 -15.15 11.28
C TYR A 190 -11.55 -15.95 10.59
N LYS A 191 -11.49 -17.30 10.56
CA LYS A 191 -12.48 -18.13 9.86
C LYS A 191 -13.92 -17.91 10.32
N SER A 192 -14.13 -17.65 11.61
CA SER A 192 -15.45 -17.40 12.18
C SER A 192 -15.99 -15.99 11.91
N ASN A 193 -15.11 -15.01 11.73
CA ASN A 193 -15.46 -13.63 11.45
C ASN A 193 -14.30 -12.91 10.74
N PRO A 194 -14.33 -12.82 9.40
CA PRO A 194 -13.28 -12.15 8.61
C PRO A 194 -13.10 -10.65 8.93
N LEU A 195 -14.10 -9.97 9.48
CA LEU A 195 -13.98 -8.55 9.83
C LEU A 195 -12.98 -8.30 10.98
N LEU A 196 -12.70 -9.31 11.78
CA LEU A 196 -11.71 -9.21 12.86
C LEU A 196 -10.27 -9.09 12.36
N SER A 197 -9.99 -9.34 11.08
CA SER A 197 -8.69 -9.01 10.46
C SER A 197 -8.54 -7.52 10.17
N LYS A 198 -9.65 -6.79 10.09
CA LYS A 198 -9.69 -5.37 9.71
C LYS A 198 -9.82 -4.44 10.88
N PHE A 199 -10.59 -4.84 11.90
CA PHE A 199 -11.02 -3.95 12.98
C PHE A 199 -10.75 -4.54 14.36
N GLY A 200 -10.38 -3.66 15.31
CA GLY A 200 -10.11 -4.03 16.68
C GLY A 200 -8.71 -4.58 16.92
N GLY A 201 -8.40 -4.88 18.16
CA GLY A 201 -7.07 -5.31 18.58
C GLY A 201 -6.58 -6.60 17.94
N LEU A 202 -7.48 -7.49 17.48
CA LEU A 202 -7.09 -8.73 16.81
C LEU A 202 -6.51 -8.49 15.39
N ALA A 203 -6.81 -7.36 14.78
CA ALA A 203 -6.28 -6.93 13.49
C ALA A 203 -4.83 -6.42 13.60
N VAL A 204 -4.35 -6.11 14.79
CA VAL A 204 -3.06 -5.46 15.02
C VAL A 204 -1.92 -6.47 14.95
N ALA A 205 -0.94 -6.22 14.08
CA ALA A 205 0.38 -6.83 14.08
C ALA A 205 1.37 -5.95 14.87
N VAL A 206 2.48 -6.53 15.33
CA VAL A 206 3.51 -5.78 16.05
C VAL A 206 4.03 -4.66 15.16
N PRO A 207 3.94 -3.38 15.58
CA PRO A 207 4.39 -2.26 14.77
C PRO A 207 5.87 -2.30 14.47
N GLY A 208 6.23 -1.98 13.25
CA GLY A 208 7.61 -1.93 12.80
C GLY A 208 8.16 -0.52 12.66
N ILE A 209 7.36 0.42 12.22
CA ILE A 209 7.59 1.83 12.45
C ILE A 209 6.65 2.27 13.53
N ILE A 210 7.16 3.09 14.36
CA ILE A 210 6.45 3.82 15.33
C ILE A 210 5.34 4.65 14.65
N ALA A 211 4.10 4.16 14.41
CA ALA A 211 2.89 4.83 14.08
C ALA A 211 1.65 4.56 13.65
N ALA A 212 0.60 4.81 13.58
CA ALA A 212 -0.48 5.33 12.79
C ALA A 212 -1.89 5.14 13.24
N VAL A 213 -2.87 5.71 12.62
CA VAL A 213 -4.22 5.96 13.11
C VAL A 213 -5.37 5.46 12.25
N SER A 214 -6.52 5.21 12.81
CA SER A 214 -7.64 4.51 12.34
C SER A 214 -9.03 5.02 12.29
N ASP A 215 -10.07 4.26 12.14
CA ASP A 215 -11.51 4.50 12.29
C ASP A 215 -12.31 3.23 12.62
N HIS A 216 -13.27 3.19 13.51
CA HIS A 216 -14.62 2.65 13.58
C HIS A 216 -15.28 2.50 14.95
N GLU A 217 -16.54 2.72 14.93
CA GLU A 217 -17.80 2.67 15.66
C GLU A 217 -17.94 3.40 16.99
N HIS A 218 -18.50 4.49 16.85
CA HIS A 218 -19.48 5.39 17.43
C HIS A 218 -19.23 6.06 18.79
N ARG A 219 -19.03 5.46 19.90
CA ARG A 219 -18.91 6.20 21.16
C ARG A 219 -17.54 6.08 21.79
N GLU A 220 -17.00 4.91 21.74
CA GLU A 220 -15.64 4.63 22.22
C GLU A 220 -14.60 5.28 21.31
N MET A 221 -14.91 5.41 20.03
CA MET A 221 -14.08 6.08 19.03
C MET A 221 -14.02 7.59 19.18
N ARG A 222 -15.13 8.22 19.56
CA ARG A 222 -15.14 9.66 19.81
C ARG A 222 -14.09 10.02 20.89
N GLU A 223 -13.93 9.20 21.92
CA GLU A 223 -12.92 9.39 22.95
C GLU A 223 -11.51 9.12 22.43
N MET A 224 -11.33 8.18 21.50
CA MET A 224 -10.04 7.86 20.88
C MET A 224 -9.60 8.87 19.83
N PHE A 225 -10.54 9.50 19.13
CA PHE A 225 -10.32 10.47 18.04
C PHE A 225 -10.79 11.88 18.36
N ASP A 226 -10.79 12.26 19.64
CA ASP A 226 -11.20 13.59 20.10
C ASP A 226 -10.56 14.74 19.32
N TRP A 227 -9.31 14.56 18.92
CA TRP A 227 -8.52 15.50 18.14
C TRP A 227 -8.99 15.74 16.70
N LEU A 228 -9.95 14.96 16.20
CA LEU A 228 -10.61 15.18 14.89
C LEU A 228 -11.91 15.98 15.00
N PHE A 229 -12.31 16.36 16.21
CA PHE A 229 -13.57 17.05 16.47
C PHE A 229 -13.32 18.38 17.18
N ASP A 230 -14.26 19.31 17.05
CA ASP A 230 -14.26 20.58 17.77
C ASP A 230 -14.98 20.47 19.13
N GLU A 231 -15.04 21.59 19.87
CA GLU A 231 -15.71 21.67 21.16
C GLU A 231 -17.23 21.41 21.10
N GLN A 232 -17.82 21.43 19.93
CA GLN A 232 -19.23 21.15 19.66
C GLN A 232 -19.47 19.72 19.14
N ASP A 233 -18.46 18.84 19.22
CA ASP A 233 -18.48 17.47 18.70
C ASP A 233 -18.72 17.37 17.19
N LEU A 234 -18.36 18.41 16.43
CA LEU A 234 -18.39 18.39 14.98
C LEU A 234 -17.00 18.07 14.42
N PRO A 235 -16.90 17.32 13.31
CA PRO A 235 -15.63 17.08 12.66
C PRO A 235 -14.92 18.39 12.30
N LEU A 236 -13.61 18.45 12.54
CA LEU A 236 -12.79 19.61 12.20
C LEU A 236 -12.91 19.94 10.71
N THR A 237 -13.10 21.22 10.41
CA THR A 237 -13.13 21.68 9.02
C THR A 237 -11.75 21.60 8.37
N PRO A 238 -11.66 21.41 7.03
CA PRO A 238 -10.40 21.42 6.32
C PRO A 238 -9.58 22.70 6.61
N GLY A 239 -8.33 22.51 7.08
CA GLY A 239 -7.45 23.61 7.48
C GLY A 239 -7.48 23.98 8.97
N ALA A 240 -8.40 23.43 9.75
CA ALA A 240 -8.37 23.56 11.20
C ALA A 240 -7.15 22.86 11.82
N ARG A 241 -6.74 23.33 13.01
CA ARG A 241 -5.62 22.73 13.74
C ARG A 241 -6.11 21.56 14.58
N ALA A 242 -5.50 20.39 14.38
CA ALA A 242 -5.66 19.23 15.26
C ALA A 242 -4.55 19.22 16.31
N PHE A 243 -4.87 18.87 17.56
CA PHE A 243 -3.91 18.79 18.66
C PHE A 243 -3.85 17.37 19.18
N ARG A 244 -2.65 16.79 19.22
CA ARG A 244 -2.39 15.42 19.67
C ARG A 244 -1.31 15.41 20.76
N PRO A 245 -1.62 15.92 21.97
CA PRO A 245 -0.63 16.07 23.04
C PRO A 245 0.00 14.75 23.48
N ASN A 246 -0.78 13.67 23.51
CA ASN A 246 -0.29 12.35 23.89
C ASN A 246 0.72 11.81 22.88
N LEU A 247 0.43 11.92 21.56
CA LEU A 247 1.39 11.56 20.53
C LEU A 247 2.64 12.45 20.57
N ALA A 248 2.47 13.75 20.78
CA ALA A 248 3.60 14.67 20.89
C ALA A 248 4.52 14.30 22.08
N HIS A 249 3.94 13.93 23.23
CA HIS A 249 4.69 13.43 24.39
C HIS A 249 5.43 12.12 24.06
N THR A 250 4.78 11.19 23.38
CA THR A 250 5.40 9.92 22.96
C THR A 250 6.58 10.14 22.01
N LEU A 251 6.43 11.03 21.04
CA LEU A 251 7.52 11.40 20.13
C LEU A 251 8.68 12.08 20.86
N ASP A 252 8.40 12.93 21.85
CA ASP A 252 9.42 13.57 22.69
C ASP A 252 10.17 12.53 23.56
N LEU A 253 9.48 11.53 24.12
CA LEU A 253 10.12 10.42 24.84
C LEU A 253 11.08 9.65 23.93
N ILE A 254 10.67 9.31 22.71
CA ILE A 254 11.51 8.62 21.74
C ILE A 254 12.73 9.49 21.37
N ALA A 255 12.51 10.76 21.06
CA ALA A 255 13.57 11.69 20.69
C ALA A 255 14.61 11.88 21.80
N ARG A 256 14.19 12.02 23.05
CA ARG A 256 15.10 12.18 24.21
C ARG A 256 15.86 10.90 24.54
N ASN A 257 15.24 9.74 24.36
CA ASN A 257 15.89 8.46 24.61
C ASN A 257 16.95 8.15 23.54
N GLY A 258 16.71 8.57 22.28
CA GLY A 258 17.62 8.36 21.16
C GLY A 258 17.73 6.90 20.71
N SER A 259 16.81 6.03 21.17
CA SER A 259 16.81 4.60 20.85
C SER A 259 15.39 4.09 20.63
N ALA A 260 15.23 3.15 19.68
CA ALA A 260 13.98 2.43 19.48
C ALA A 260 13.60 1.56 20.68
N ALA A 261 14.55 1.22 21.57
CA ALA A 261 14.31 0.41 22.74
C ALA A 261 13.20 0.97 23.64
N VAL A 262 13.09 2.30 23.79
CA VAL A 262 12.02 2.93 24.58
C VAL A 262 10.62 2.57 24.13
N PHE A 263 10.46 2.22 22.85
CA PHE A 263 9.18 1.82 22.27
C PHE A 263 8.85 0.35 22.54
N TYR A 264 9.86 -0.52 22.47
CA TYR A 264 9.70 -1.98 22.55
C TYR A 264 9.96 -2.57 23.94
N ASP A 265 10.49 -1.79 24.87
CA ASP A 265 10.80 -2.24 26.22
C ASP A 265 9.52 -2.70 26.96
N PRO A 266 9.47 -3.97 27.41
CA PRO A 266 8.34 -4.51 28.18
C PRO A 266 8.06 -3.76 29.49
N GLU A 267 9.06 -3.10 30.07
CA GLU A 267 8.95 -2.29 31.30
C GLU A 267 8.91 -0.78 30.97
N GLY A 268 8.98 -0.42 29.69
CA GLY A 268 9.04 0.95 29.21
C GLY A 268 7.70 1.68 29.22
N PRO A 269 7.70 2.95 28.82
CA PRO A 269 6.50 3.79 28.86
C PRO A 269 5.52 3.54 27.70
N ILE A 270 5.89 2.79 26.64
CA ILE A 270 5.10 2.67 25.42
C ILE A 270 4.49 1.27 25.26
N ALA A 271 5.30 0.21 25.11
CA ALA A 271 4.81 -1.14 24.84
C ALA A 271 3.74 -1.63 25.83
N PRO A 272 3.84 -1.42 27.17
CA PRO A 272 2.80 -1.86 28.11
C PRO A 272 1.44 -1.20 27.88
N ASN A 273 1.41 0.05 27.43
CA ASN A 273 0.18 0.74 27.14
C ASN A 273 -0.46 0.18 25.86
N LEU A 274 0.32 0.02 24.79
CA LEU A 274 -0.15 -0.55 23.52
C LEU A 274 -0.71 -1.96 23.73
N VAL A 275 0.00 -2.84 24.43
CA VAL A 275 -0.45 -4.21 24.72
C VAL A 275 -1.75 -4.21 25.53
N ARG A 276 -1.89 -3.31 26.51
CA ARG A 276 -3.14 -3.16 27.28
C ARG A 276 -4.30 -2.77 26.39
N THR A 277 -4.11 -1.78 25.52
CA THR A 277 -5.13 -1.29 24.58
C THR A 277 -5.50 -2.37 23.58
N VAL A 278 -4.53 -3.06 22.97
CA VAL A 278 -4.77 -4.18 22.07
C VAL A 278 -5.59 -5.28 22.74
N LYS A 279 -5.24 -5.67 23.97
CA LYS A 279 -5.99 -6.70 24.73
C LYS A 279 -7.40 -6.26 25.10
N SER A 280 -7.59 -5.00 25.51
CA SER A 280 -8.92 -4.49 25.86
C SER A 280 -9.87 -4.42 24.66
N THR A 281 -9.33 -4.34 23.45
CA THR A 281 -10.07 -4.35 22.18
C THR A 281 -10.08 -5.72 21.48
N GLY A 282 -9.79 -6.80 22.23
CA GLY A 282 -9.92 -8.18 21.77
C GLY A 282 -8.69 -8.77 21.08
N GLY A 283 -7.55 -8.08 21.11
CA GLY A 283 -6.31 -8.53 20.48
C GLY A 283 -5.47 -9.50 21.31
N ILE A 284 -4.44 -10.06 20.70
CA ILE A 284 -3.63 -11.16 21.24
C ILE A 284 -2.15 -10.81 21.47
N LEU A 285 -1.69 -9.61 21.10
CA LEU A 285 -0.30 -9.21 21.26
C LEU A 285 0.11 -9.19 22.73
N THR A 286 1.37 -9.51 22.98
CA THR A 286 2.00 -9.57 24.29
C THR A 286 3.22 -8.64 24.37
N LEU A 287 3.74 -8.42 25.57
CA LEU A 287 4.97 -7.63 25.75
C LEU A 287 6.18 -8.31 25.11
N GLU A 288 6.21 -9.63 25.13
CA GLU A 288 7.28 -10.41 24.51
C GLU A 288 7.24 -10.32 22.99
N ASP A 289 6.07 -10.12 22.36
CA ASP A 289 5.98 -9.86 20.92
C ASP A 289 6.65 -8.55 20.56
N PHE A 290 6.52 -7.53 21.40
CA PHE A 290 7.24 -6.25 21.22
C PHE A 290 8.74 -6.43 21.47
N ALA A 291 9.15 -7.10 22.56
CA ALA A 291 10.55 -7.32 22.87
C ALA A 291 11.29 -8.14 21.80
N ASP A 292 10.60 -9.08 21.16
CA ASP A 292 11.13 -9.94 20.09
C ASP A 292 11.05 -9.30 18.69
N TYR A 293 10.54 -8.07 18.58
CA TYR A 293 10.47 -7.41 17.29
C TYR A 293 11.87 -6.94 16.84
N ASP A 294 12.22 -7.25 15.62
CA ASP A 294 13.45 -6.82 14.96
C ASP A 294 13.17 -6.23 13.56
N VAL A 295 14.04 -5.31 13.15
CA VAL A 295 14.12 -4.84 11.77
C VAL A 295 15.10 -5.71 11.02
N GLU A 296 14.66 -6.29 9.90
CA GLU A 296 15.57 -7.04 9.03
C GLU A 296 16.36 -6.08 8.16
N VAL A 297 17.67 -6.14 8.24
CA VAL A 297 18.59 -5.33 7.45
C VAL A 297 19.45 -6.25 6.59
N GLY A 298 19.46 -6.02 5.30
CA GLY A 298 20.20 -6.84 4.36
C GLY A 298 20.40 -6.16 3.01
N PRO A 299 20.99 -6.85 2.03
CA PRO A 299 21.16 -6.30 0.70
C PRO A 299 19.79 -6.10 0.02
N ALA A 300 19.65 -5.01 -0.73
CA ALA A 300 18.56 -4.87 -1.68
C ALA A 300 18.70 -5.91 -2.79
N ILE A 301 17.57 -6.29 -3.39
CA ILE A 301 17.64 -7.09 -4.63
C ILE A 301 17.87 -6.15 -5.81
N THR A 302 18.69 -6.57 -6.75
CA THR A 302 19.08 -5.74 -7.88
C THR A 302 18.89 -6.44 -9.22
N ALA A 303 18.71 -5.66 -10.27
CA ALA A 303 18.73 -6.10 -11.67
C ALA A 303 19.17 -4.97 -12.59
N LEU A 304 19.62 -5.34 -13.78
CA LEU A 304 19.97 -4.38 -14.82
C LEU A 304 18.75 -4.06 -15.70
N PHE A 305 18.46 -2.79 -15.86
CA PHE A 305 17.43 -2.32 -16.81
C PHE A 305 17.96 -1.12 -17.60
N ARG A 306 18.03 -1.28 -18.91
CA ARG A 306 18.49 -0.23 -19.84
C ARG A 306 19.85 0.41 -19.44
N GLY A 307 20.80 -0.42 -19.02
CA GLY A 307 22.16 0.03 -18.65
C GLY A 307 22.25 0.71 -17.27
N ARG A 308 21.26 0.53 -16.42
CA ARG A 308 21.22 1.01 -15.04
C ARG A 308 20.96 -0.12 -14.08
N GLU A 309 21.42 0.02 -12.85
CA GLU A 309 21.07 -0.88 -11.77
C GLU A 309 19.77 -0.40 -11.11
N VAL A 310 18.82 -1.31 -10.97
CA VAL A 310 17.56 -1.10 -10.22
C VAL A 310 17.69 -1.86 -8.90
N ALA A 311 17.68 -1.16 -7.78
CA ALA A 311 17.70 -1.73 -6.43
C ALA A 311 16.33 -1.53 -5.76
N THR A 312 15.75 -2.60 -5.23
CA THR A 312 14.43 -2.58 -4.58
C THR A 312 14.35 -3.56 -3.40
N ALA A 313 13.27 -3.50 -2.63
CA ALA A 313 13.10 -4.30 -1.42
C ALA A 313 12.88 -5.79 -1.75
N PRO A 314 13.53 -6.71 -1.04
CA PRO A 314 13.31 -8.15 -1.17
C PRO A 314 11.92 -8.56 -0.65
N ASN A 315 11.58 -9.85 -0.82
CA ASN A 315 10.41 -10.47 -0.20
C ASN A 315 10.45 -10.27 1.35
N PRO A 316 9.31 -9.98 2.04
CA PRO A 316 7.92 -10.01 1.58
C PRO A 316 7.42 -8.75 0.86
N ALA A 317 8.28 -7.82 0.44
CA ALA A 317 7.91 -6.80 -0.54
C ALA A 317 7.75 -7.41 -1.95
N SER A 318 7.20 -6.66 -2.89
CA SER A 318 6.99 -7.14 -4.28
C SER A 318 8.16 -6.82 -5.22
N GLY A 319 9.34 -6.52 -4.69
CA GLY A 319 10.54 -6.23 -5.49
C GLY A 319 10.92 -7.33 -6.47
N PRO A 320 10.88 -8.63 -6.12
CA PRO A 320 11.14 -9.71 -7.08
C PRO A 320 10.25 -9.64 -8.32
N ILE A 321 9.00 -9.27 -8.15
CA ILE A 321 8.03 -9.13 -9.25
C ILE A 321 8.29 -7.86 -10.07
N LEU A 322 8.68 -6.76 -9.45
CA LEU A 322 9.10 -5.55 -10.17
C LEU A 322 10.27 -5.87 -11.09
N ILE A 323 11.30 -6.53 -10.57
CA ILE A 323 12.49 -6.94 -11.34
C ILE A 323 12.10 -7.89 -12.48
N ASN A 324 11.25 -8.88 -12.22
CA ASN A 324 10.76 -9.77 -13.26
C ASN A 324 10.05 -8.99 -14.39
N GLY A 325 9.14 -8.08 -14.07
CA GLY A 325 8.46 -7.24 -15.06
C GLY A 325 9.44 -6.40 -15.89
N LEU A 326 10.46 -5.82 -15.27
CA LEU A 326 11.50 -5.05 -15.95
C LEU A 326 12.35 -5.96 -16.86
N ASN A 327 12.69 -7.17 -16.42
CA ASN A 327 13.42 -8.16 -17.24
C ASN A 327 12.59 -8.57 -18.47
N VAL A 328 11.28 -8.75 -18.31
CA VAL A 328 10.37 -9.05 -19.44
C VAL A 328 10.39 -7.92 -20.46
N LEU A 329 10.15 -6.67 -20.04
CA LEU A 329 10.14 -5.54 -20.98
C LEU A 329 11.51 -5.21 -21.53
N GLY A 330 12.56 -5.32 -20.70
CA GLY A 330 13.93 -5.05 -21.09
C GLY A 330 14.47 -5.93 -22.20
N GLY A 331 13.93 -7.14 -22.37
CA GLY A 331 14.34 -8.08 -23.38
C GLY A 331 13.67 -7.93 -24.75
N PHE A 332 12.68 -7.05 -24.91
CA PHE A 332 12.18 -6.74 -26.26
C PHE A 332 13.22 -5.95 -27.04
N GLU A 333 13.56 -6.43 -28.26
CA GLU A 333 14.64 -5.88 -29.10
C GLU A 333 14.43 -4.41 -29.51
N LYS A 334 13.20 -4.03 -29.72
CA LYS A 334 12.86 -2.62 -30.03
C LYS A 334 12.48 -1.93 -28.73
N PRO A 335 13.22 -0.86 -28.35
CA PRO A 335 12.75 0.03 -27.32
C PRO A 335 11.30 0.41 -27.62
N MET A 336 10.47 0.43 -26.61
CA MET A 336 9.10 0.90 -26.76
C MET A 336 9.14 2.41 -27.03
N GLN A 337 9.52 2.78 -28.26
CA GLN A 337 9.52 4.18 -28.68
C GLN A 337 8.07 4.62 -28.86
N ALA A 338 7.49 5.10 -27.78
CA ALA A 338 6.22 5.79 -27.88
C ALA A 338 6.44 7.26 -27.52
N PRO A 339 6.17 8.18 -28.44
CA PRO A 339 5.98 9.58 -28.10
C PRO A 339 4.77 9.79 -27.18
N SER A 340 3.84 8.83 -27.17
CA SER A 340 2.76 8.70 -26.20
C SER A 340 2.81 7.30 -25.60
N ASP A 341 2.87 7.18 -24.28
CA ASP A 341 2.87 5.96 -23.46
C ASP A 341 1.76 4.99 -23.79
N PHE A 342 0.92 5.34 -24.68
CA PHE A 342 -0.42 4.87 -24.70
C PHE A 342 -0.81 4.36 -26.09
N GLU A 343 0.14 4.10 -26.98
CA GLU A 343 -0.22 3.66 -28.32
C GLU A 343 0.17 2.20 -28.59
N GLY A 344 -0.82 1.44 -29.06
CA GLY A 344 -0.64 0.19 -29.73
C GLY A 344 0.07 -0.91 -28.95
N VAL A 345 1.17 -1.41 -29.50
CA VAL A 345 1.92 -2.56 -29.01
C VAL A 345 2.61 -2.27 -27.66
N ALA A 346 3.05 -1.04 -27.40
CA ALA A 346 3.71 -0.69 -26.14
C ALA A 346 2.76 -0.86 -24.95
N THR A 347 1.54 -0.36 -25.06
CA THR A 347 0.50 -0.51 -24.04
C THR A 347 0.12 -1.99 -23.84
N GLN A 348 -0.02 -2.75 -24.94
CA GLN A 348 -0.28 -4.18 -24.89
C GLN A 348 0.79 -4.92 -24.10
N ARG A 349 2.06 -4.76 -24.45
CA ARG A 349 3.18 -5.40 -23.76
C ARG A 349 3.26 -5.02 -22.29
N LEU A 350 2.96 -3.75 -21.97
CA LEU A 350 2.93 -3.26 -20.58
C LEU A 350 1.85 -3.99 -19.77
N VAL A 351 0.61 -4.08 -20.29
CA VAL A 351 -0.52 -4.72 -19.59
C VAL A 351 -0.35 -6.22 -19.51
N GLU A 352 0.11 -6.87 -20.59
CA GLU A 352 0.43 -8.30 -20.58
C GLU A 352 1.51 -8.63 -19.54
N THR A 353 2.57 -7.81 -19.45
CA THR A 353 3.59 -7.96 -18.40
C THR A 353 2.97 -7.84 -17.01
N MET A 354 2.05 -6.89 -16.78
CA MET A 354 1.37 -6.77 -15.50
C MET A 354 0.53 -8.00 -15.15
N LYS A 355 -0.09 -8.68 -16.13
CA LYS A 355 -0.83 -9.93 -15.90
C LYS A 355 0.10 -11.03 -15.43
N TRP A 356 1.26 -11.20 -16.05
CA TRP A 356 2.30 -12.13 -15.60
C TRP A 356 2.88 -11.77 -14.23
N MET A 357 3.09 -10.48 -13.95
CA MET A 357 3.48 -9.99 -12.64
C MET A 357 2.44 -10.38 -11.57
N GLY A 358 1.15 -10.26 -11.88
CA GLY A 358 0.05 -10.70 -11.01
C GLY A 358 0.10 -12.20 -10.71
N ALA A 359 0.34 -13.02 -11.71
CA ALA A 359 0.48 -14.47 -11.56
C ALA A 359 1.68 -14.83 -10.63
N GLY A 360 2.85 -14.25 -10.90
CA GLY A 360 4.05 -14.49 -10.10
C GLY A 360 3.89 -14.02 -8.65
N ARG A 361 3.25 -12.86 -8.44
CA ARG A 361 3.04 -12.31 -7.10
C ARG A 361 2.20 -13.23 -6.20
N SER A 362 1.27 -13.98 -6.76
CA SER A 362 0.43 -14.93 -6.00
C SER A 362 1.22 -16.01 -5.26
N GLN A 363 2.48 -16.20 -5.62
CA GLN A 363 3.39 -17.21 -5.07
C GLN A 363 4.41 -16.65 -4.08
N LEU A 364 4.36 -15.35 -3.77
CA LEU A 364 5.24 -14.73 -2.78
C LEU A 364 4.64 -14.82 -1.36
N GLY A 365 5.51 -14.70 -0.37
CA GLY A 365 5.19 -14.61 1.06
C GLY A 365 6.45 -14.62 1.90
N ASP A 366 6.36 -14.24 3.16
CA ASP A 366 7.46 -14.31 4.11
C ASP A 366 7.87 -15.80 4.32
N PRO A 367 9.16 -16.16 4.19
CA PRO A 367 9.63 -17.55 4.24
C PRO A 367 9.67 -18.16 5.66
N VAL A 368 9.16 -17.49 6.68
CA VAL A 368 9.24 -17.92 8.09
C VAL A 368 8.63 -19.31 8.33
N ASP A 369 7.53 -19.67 7.67
CA ASP A 369 6.86 -20.96 7.82
C ASP A 369 6.93 -21.84 6.57
N ILE A 370 6.93 -21.26 5.39
CA ILE A 370 7.04 -21.97 4.11
C ILE A 370 8.09 -21.28 3.25
N ASP A 371 9.23 -21.96 3.06
CA ASP A 371 10.32 -21.44 2.23
C ASP A 371 9.92 -21.42 0.74
N ASN A 372 10.00 -20.22 0.14
CA ASN A 372 9.78 -19.99 -1.29
C ASN A 372 11.03 -19.41 -1.99
N SER A 373 12.20 -19.50 -1.37
CA SER A 373 13.45 -18.93 -1.87
C SER A 373 13.86 -19.48 -3.24
N ALA A 374 13.62 -20.77 -3.48
CA ALA A 374 13.88 -21.38 -4.79
C ALA A 374 13.00 -20.78 -5.89
N LEU A 375 11.72 -20.57 -5.61
CA LEU A 375 10.77 -19.95 -6.53
C LEU A 375 11.14 -18.48 -6.80
N ILE A 376 11.52 -17.73 -5.77
CA ILE A 376 11.96 -16.33 -5.92
C ILE A 376 13.20 -16.28 -6.84
N LYS A 377 14.15 -17.18 -6.64
CA LYS A 377 15.33 -17.29 -7.50
C LYS A 377 14.96 -17.59 -8.96
N GLU A 378 13.98 -18.45 -9.19
CA GLU A 378 13.46 -18.76 -10.53
C GLU A 378 12.78 -17.53 -11.17
N ILE A 379 11.93 -16.82 -10.44
CA ILE A 379 11.27 -15.59 -10.90
C ILE A 379 12.30 -14.51 -11.29
N LEU A 380 13.42 -14.43 -10.60
CA LEU A 380 14.50 -13.48 -10.88
C LEU A 380 15.42 -13.93 -12.02
N ASP A 381 15.37 -15.21 -12.47
CA ASP A 381 16.20 -15.70 -13.58
C ASP A 381 15.75 -15.04 -14.90
N PRO A 382 16.67 -14.46 -15.68
CA PRO A 382 16.37 -13.92 -17.01
C PRO A 382 15.64 -14.91 -17.94
N LYS A 383 15.88 -16.21 -17.81
CA LYS A 383 15.19 -17.24 -18.58
C LYS A 383 13.69 -17.30 -18.30
N TRP A 384 13.28 -17.04 -17.07
CA TRP A 384 11.86 -16.91 -16.74
C TRP A 384 11.21 -15.73 -17.46
N ALA A 385 11.90 -14.60 -17.51
CA ALA A 385 11.46 -13.43 -18.27
C ALA A 385 11.43 -13.70 -19.79
N ASP A 386 12.39 -14.48 -20.31
CA ASP A 386 12.40 -14.91 -21.73
C ASP A 386 11.18 -15.79 -22.05
N MET A 387 10.86 -16.74 -21.18
CA MET A 387 9.67 -17.59 -21.31
C MET A 387 8.39 -16.75 -21.32
N ILE A 388 8.23 -15.82 -20.37
CA ILE A 388 7.09 -14.91 -20.34
C ILE A 388 6.99 -14.12 -21.64
N ARG A 389 8.08 -13.54 -22.11
CA ARG A 389 8.12 -12.70 -23.32
C ARG A 389 7.68 -13.45 -24.57
N THR A 390 8.04 -14.73 -24.71
CA THR A 390 7.59 -15.57 -25.84
C THR A 390 6.11 -15.88 -25.80
N ASN A 391 5.44 -15.71 -24.65
CA ASN A 391 4.01 -15.92 -24.45
C ASN A 391 3.19 -14.61 -24.55
N ILE A 392 3.84 -13.45 -24.69
CA ILE A 392 3.15 -12.18 -24.89
C ILE A 392 2.86 -11.99 -26.38
N SER A 393 1.58 -11.83 -26.74
CA SER A 393 1.13 -11.48 -28.08
C SER A 393 0.96 -9.95 -28.19
N ASP A 394 1.43 -9.39 -29.31
CA ASP A 394 1.22 -7.96 -29.63
C ASP A 394 -0.23 -7.67 -30.08
N ASP A 395 -0.99 -8.68 -30.51
CA ASP A 395 -2.28 -8.54 -31.16
C ASP A 395 -3.48 -8.92 -30.28
N ASN A 396 -3.28 -9.72 -29.23
CA ASN A 396 -4.37 -10.18 -28.38
C ASN A 396 -3.92 -10.50 -26.96
N THR A 397 -4.84 -10.39 -26.01
CA THR A 397 -4.68 -10.92 -24.64
C THR A 397 -5.22 -12.35 -24.54
N HIS A 398 -4.91 -13.03 -23.45
CA HIS A 398 -5.42 -14.35 -23.12
C HIS A 398 -6.31 -14.29 -21.87
N PRO A 399 -7.23 -15.25 -21.67
CA PRO A 399 -7.97 -15.37 -20.41
C PRO A 399 -7.01 -15.67 -19.25
N TRP A 400 -7.40 -15.27 -18.05
CA TRP A 400 -6.53 -15.32 -16.88
C TRP A 400 -5.90 -16.69 -16.59
N GLN A 401 -6.59 -17.81 -16.95
CA GLN A 401 -6.09 -19.17 -16.79
C GLN A 401 -4.77 -19.44 -17.54
N PHE A 402 -4.56 -18.76 -18.66
CA PHE A 402 -3.34 -18.87 -19.46
C PHE A 402 -2.09 -18.48 -18.67
N TYR A 403 -2.21 -17.51 -17.80
CA TYR A 403 -1.10 -17.00 -16.96
C TYR A 403 -0.84 -17.88 -15.73
N SER A 404 -1.67 -18.91 -15.52
CA SER A 404 -1.53 -19.94 -14.49
C SER A 404 -1.24 -19.38 -13.08
N PRO A 405 -2.05 -18.47 -12.53
CA PRO A 405 -1.87 -18.02 -11.16
C PRO A 405 -2.04 -19.20 -10.21
N ALA A 406 -1.09 -19.40 -9.30
CA ALA A 406 -1.17 -20.50 -8.35
C ALA A 406 -2.24 -20.23 -7.26
N TYR A 407 -2.40 -18.96 -6.88
CA TYR A 407 -3.23 -18.54 -5.76
C TYR A 407 -3.92 -17.20 -6.01
N GLU A 408 -4.85 -16.85 -5.11
CA GLU A 408 -5.49 -15.53 -5.05
C GLU A 408 -4.48 -14.42 -4.69
N GLY A 409 -4.65 -13.22 -5.26
CA GLY A 409 -3.94 -12.00 -4.85
C GLY A 409 -4.78 -11.13 -3.91
N LYS A 410 -4.21 -10.58 -2.85
CA LYS A 410 -4.84 -9.58 -1.97
C LYS A 410 -4.77 -8.17 -2.56
N ASP A 411 -5.74 -7.31 -2.22
CA ASP A 411 -5.82 -5.90 -2.67
C ASP A 411 -5.87 -4.95 -1.45
N PRO A 412 -4.71 -4.65 -0.82
CA PRO A 412 -4.63 -3.73 0.33
C PRO A 412 -4.78 -2.26 -0.09
N HIS A 413 -5.13 -1.38 0.88
CA HIS A 413 -5.31 0.06 0.67
C HIS A 413 -4.79 0.86 1.85
N GLY A 414 -4.15 2.00 1.61
CA GLY A 414 -3.62 2.92 2.62
C GLY A 414 -2.10 2.81 2.77
N THR A 415 -1.38 3.89 2.41
CA THR A 415 0.09 3.89 2.41
C THR A 415 0.58 5.32 2.18
N ALA A 416 1.81 5.63 2.58
CA ALA A 416 2.56 6.81 2.19
C ALA A 416 3.90 6.42 1.58
N HIS A 417 4.39 7.21 0.66
CA HIS A 417 5.72 7.06 0.09
C HIS A 417 6.47 8.39 0.07
N PHE A 418 7.77 8.34 0.25
CA PHE A 418 8.65 9.49 0.02
C PHE A 418 10.04 9.07 -0.47
N SER A 419 10.64 9.96 -1.23
CA SER A 419 11.99 9.87 -1.78
C SER A 419 12.85 11.01 -1.25
N VAL A 420 14.09 10.72 -0.87
CA VAL A 420 15.07 11.69 -0.36
C VAL A 420 16.40 11.52 -1.08
N LEU A 421 17.07 12.63 -1.35
CA LEU A 421 18.43 12.68 -1.87
C LEU A 421 19.18 13.79 -1.14
N ASP A 422 20.38 13.50 -0.60
CA ASP A 422 21.24 14.50 0.03
C ASP A 422 22.37 15.01 -0.90
N ALA A 423 23.16 15.93 -0.38
CA ALA A 423 24.24 16.60 -1.14
C ALA A 423 25.42 15.66 -1.45
N ASP A 424 25.61 14.62 -0.67
CA ASP A 424 26.66 13.60 -0.87
C ASP A 424 26.21 12.50 -1.82
N GLY A 425 24.97 12.57 -2.32
CA GLY A 425 24.36 11.63 -3.26
C GLY A 425 23.83 10.37 -2.61
N MET A 426 23.65 10.34 -1.28
CA MET A 426 22.90 9.25 -0.65
C MET A 426 21.41 9.42 -0.98
N ALA A 427 20.81 8.34 -1.45
CA ALA A 427 19.39 8.26 -1.79
C ALA A 427 18.63 7.33 -0.85
N VAL A 428 17.43 7.75 -0.45
CA VAL A 428 16.48 6.94 0.31
C VAL A 428 15.14 6.91 -0.39
N SER A 429 14.63 5.70 -0.61
CA SER A 429 13.27 5.43 -1.06
C SER A 429 12.54 4.68 0.05
N MET A 430 11.49 5.26 0.64
CA MET A 430 10.79 4.68 1.79
C MET A 430 9.29 4.66 1.58
N THR A 431 8.72 3.47 1.78
CA THR A 431 7.26 3.26 1.78
C THR A 431 6.84 2.79 3.16
N THR A 432 5.87 3.47 3.75
CA THR A 432 5.36 3.21 5.09
C THR A 432 3.83 3.14 5.09
N THR A 433 3.25 2.27 5.91
CA THR A 433 1.82 1.96 5.87
C THR A 433 1.28 1.59 7.25
N VAL A 434 -0.03 1.64 7.38
CA VAL A 434 -0.81 1.01 8.44
C VAL A 434 -1.85 0.07 7.87
N ASN A 435 -1.68 -0.29 6.62
CA ASN A 435 -2.51 -1.09 5.75
C ASN A 435 -3.77 -0.34 5.31
N LEU A 436 -4.90 -0.45 5.98
CA LEU A 436 -6.13 0.26 5.59
C LEU A 436 -6.12 1.71 6.09
N LEU A 437 -7.05 2.52 5.56
CA LEU A 437 -7.22 3.88 6.05
C LEU A 437 -7.51 3.86 7.54
N PHE A 438 -6.61 4.49 8.29
CA PHE A 438 -6.63 4.52 9.73
C PHE A 438 -6.39 3.14 10.42
N GLY A 439 -5.82 2.13 9.83
CA GLY A 439 -5.40 0.86 10.44
C GLY A 439 -6.52 0.00 11.03
N SER A 440 -6.32 -0.47 12.27
CA SER A 440 -7.25 -1.34 13.00
C SER A 440 -8.40 -0.62 13.65
N LEU A 441 -8.40 0.72 13.61
CA LEU A 441 -9.33 1.55 14.32
C LEU A 441 -9.11 1.60 15.85
N VAL A 442 -7.94 1.23 16.30
CA VAL A 442 -7.55 1.25 17.72
C VAL A 442 -6.51 2.34 17.96
N VAL A 443 -6.81 3.26 18.85
CA VAL A 443 -5.87 4.28 19.36
C VAL A 443 -5.56 3.97 20.81
N ASP A 444 -4.28 4.00 21.16
CA ASP A 444 -3.92 3.95 22.57
C ASP A 444 -4.05 5.34 23.21
N PRO A 445 -4.93 5.50 24.20
CA PRO A 445 -5.24 6.82 24.75
C PRO A 445 -4.09 7.43 25.57
N VAL A 446 -3.11 6.64 26.00
CA VAL A 446 -1.97 7.11 26.77
C VAL A 446 -0.87 7.65 25.87
N THR A 447 -0.55 6.90 24.80
CA THR A 447 0.53 7.26 23.89
C THR A 447 0.06 8.07 22.69
N GLY A 448 -1.24 8.13 22.44
CA GLY A 448 -1.82 8.75 21.25
C GLY A 448 -1.46 8.00 19.96
N ILE A 449 -0.90 6.80 20.07
CA ILE A 449 -0.54 5.93 18.96
C ILE A 449 -1.78 5.19 18.52
N VAL A 450 -1.95 5.15 17.24
CA VAL A 450 -3.00 4.40 16.60
C VAL A 450 -2.39 3.22 15.89
N LEU A 451 -3.06 2.10 15.87
CA LEU A 451 -2.47 0.82 15.56
C LEU A 451 -2.90 0.32 14.17
N ASN A 452 -1.94 -0.27 13.47
CA ASN A 452 -2.16 -0.88 12.16
C ASN A 452 -3.23 -1.99 12.19
N ASN A 453 -3.69 -2.39 11.01
CA ASN A 453 -4.44 -3.63 10.81
C ASN A 453 -3.76 -4.55 9.79
N GLU A 454 -2.46 -4.68 9.93
CA GLU A 454 -1.62 -5.39 8.97
C GLU A 454 -1.92 -6.88 8.90
N MET A 455 -2.59 -7.44 9.90
CA MET A 455 -3.09 -8.82 9.88
C MET A 455 -4.10 -9.08 8.75
N ASP A 456 -4.74 -8.04 8.20
CA ASP A 456 -5.66 -8.17 7.05
C ASP A 456 -4.94 -8.49 5.74
N ASP A 457 -3.66 -8.19 5.62
CA ASP A 457 -2.87 -8.50 4.43
C ASP A 457 -2.53 -9.99 4.30
N PHE A 458 -2.69 -10.78 5.36
CA PHE A 458 -2.57 -12.23 5.28
C PHE A 458 -3.74 -12.89 4.55
N SER A 459 -3.47 -14.04 3.95
CA SER A 459 -4.49 -14.90 3.37
C SER A 459 -5.15 -15.77 4.44
N THR A 460 -6.46 -16.02 4.29
CA THR A 460 -7.24 -16.87 5.21
C THR A 460 -7.62 -18.18 4.54
N PRO A 461 -7.27 -19.36 5.08
CA PRO A 461 -7.59 -20.66 4.48
C PRO A 461 -9.09 -20.93 4.33
N GLY A 462 -9.47 -21.65 3.29
CA GLY A 462 -10.81 -22.23 3.12
C GLY A 462 -11.85 -21.29 2.52
N THR A 463 -11.46 -20.14 2.01
CA THR A 463 -12.34 -19.22 1.30
C THR A 463 -11.80 -19.02 -0.11
N ARG A 464 -12.30 -19.76 -1.09
CA ARG A 464 -11.97 -19.54 -2.48
C ARG A 464 -12.56 -18.22 -2.97
N ASN A 465 -11.84 -17.55 -3.85
CA ASN A 465 -12.34 -16.32 -4.46
C ASN A 465 -13.37 -16.61 -5.57
N ALA A 466 -13.88 -15.55 -6.21
CA ALA A 466 -14.85 -15.64 -7.30
C ALA A 466 -14.32 -16.39 -8.56
N PHE A 467 -13.03 -16.71 -8.61
CA PHE A 467 -12.36 -17.42 -9.70
C PHE A 467 -11.95 -18.86 -9.31
N ASP A 468 -12.48 -19.36 -8.19
CA ASP A 468 -12.19 -20.69 -7.62
C ASP A 468 -10.71 -20.92 -7.25
N LEU A 469 -9.94 -19.83 -7.01
CA LEU A 469 -8.57 -19.92 -6.52
C LEU A 469 -8.52 -19.94 -4.99
N GLU A 470 -7.69 -20.82 -4.46
CA GLU A 470 -7.36 -20.85 -3.03
C GLU A 470 -6.54 -19.61 -2.63
N PRO A 471 -6.71 -19.12 -1.41
CA PRO A 471 -5.80 -18.14 -0.82
C PRO A 471 -4.37 -18.68 -0.77
N SER A 472 -3.39 -17.81 -0.99
CA SER A 472 -1.97 -18.22 -1.06
C SER A 472 -1.50 -18.86 0.25
N ILE A 473 -1.01 -20.09 0.15
CA ILE A 473 -0.41 -20.79 1.29
C ILE A 473 0.86 -20.10 1.80
N TYR A 474 1.59 -19.41 0.90
CA TYR A 474 2.79 -18.64 1.24
C TYR A 474 2.46 -17.40 2.07
N ASN A 475 1.20 -16.96 2.07
CA ASN A 475 0.75 -15.80 2.81
C ASN A 475 -0.27 -16.15 3.92
N TYR A 476 -0.34 -17.40 4.36
CA TYR A 476 -1.13 -17.76 5.55
C TYR A 476 -0.48 -17.20 6.82
N ILE A 477 -1.34 -16.89 7.81
CA ILE A 477 -0.90 -16.39 9.10
C ILE A 477 -0.09 -17.47 9.83
N ALA A 478 1.09 -17.08 10.30
CA ALA A 478 1.91 -17.86 11.23
C ALA A 478 2.55 -16.92 12.28
N PRO A 479 2.93 -17.42 13.45
CA PRO A 479 3.64 -16.64 14.46
C PRO A 479 4.90 -15.98 13.88
N PHE A 480 5.13 -14.71 14.22
CA PHE A 480 6.30 -13.91 13.81
C PHE A 480 6.44 -13.63 12.32
N LYS A 481 5.50 -14.07 11.51
CA LYS A 481 5.48 -13.86 10.06
C LYS A 481 5.03 -12.45 9.70
N ARG A 482 5.60 -11.90 8.62
CA ARG A 482 5.22 -10.64 8.00
C ARG A 482 4.28 -10.89 6.82
N PRO A 483 3.18 -10.14 6.67
CA PRO A 483 2.31 -10.31 5.52
C PRO A 483 2.93 -9.78 4.23
N LEU A 484 2.58 -10.41 3.10
CA LEU A 484 3.00 -10.01 1.77
C LEU A 484 2.57 -8.56 1.47
N SER A 485 3.49 -7.75 0.93
CA SER A 485 3.27 -6.36 0.57
C SER A 485 3.40 -6.10 -0.93
N SER A 486 2.64 -5.12 -1.44
CA SER A 486 2.81 -4.58 -2.80
C SER A 486 3.87 -3.48 -2.88
N CYS A 487 4.48 -3.09 -1.77
CA CYS A 487 5.50 -2.04 -1.71
C CYS A 487 6.74 -2.42 -2.53
N VAL A 488 7.24 -1.44 -3.26
CA VAL A 488 8.47 -1.56 -4.07
C VAL A 488 9.23 -0.23 -4.05
N PRO A 489 9.71 0.24 -2.88
CA PRO A 489 10.61 1.39 -2.84
C PRO A 489 11.84 1.07 -3.68
N THR A 490 12.24 2.00 -4.56
CA THR A 490 13.23 1.73 -5.60
C THR A 490 14.22 2.87 -5.73
N VAL A 491 15.50 2.53 -5.84
CA VAL A 491 16.59 3.44 -6.24
C VAL A 491 17.23 2.89 -7.51
N ILE A 492 17.42 3.74 -8.49
CA ILE A 492 18.06 3.38 -9.77
C ILE A 492 19.37 4.15 -9.88
N THR A 493 20.43 3.43 -10.20
CA THR A 493 21.80 3.91 -10.18
C THR A 493 22.41 3.84 -11.57
N ASP A 494 23.14 4.86 -11.97
CA ASP A 494 24.01 4.83 -13.14
C ASP A 494 25.23 3.93 -12.86
N LEU A 495 25.47 2.93 -13.73
CA LEU A 495 26.54 1.95 -13.54
C LEU A 495 27.95 2.51 -13.68
N THR A 496 28.10 3.65 -14.38
CA THR A 496 29.41 4.24 -14.64
C THR A 496 29.87 5.08 -13.46
N THR A 497 28.94 5.87 -12.91
CA THR A 497 29.24 6.80 -11.83
C THR A 497 28.93 6.23 -10.44
N GLN A 498 28.15 5.16 -10.36
CA GLN A 498 27.58 4.61 -9.12
C GLN A 498 26.73 5.63 -8.32
N TRP A 499 26.26 6.69 -9.00
CA TRP A 499 25.39 7.68 -8.41
C TRP A 499 23.92 7.34 -8.65
N PRO A 500 23.06 7.56 -7.65
CA PRO A 500 21.61 7.47 -7.87
C PRO A 500 21.17 8.41 -9.00
N GLU A 501 20.40 7.86 -9.94
CA GLU A 501 19.82 8.63 -11.05
C GLU A 501 18.33 8.86 -10.84
N PHE A 502 17.63 7.86 -10.28
CA PHE A 502 16.18 7.93 -10.08
C PHE A 502 15.75 7.25 -8.79
N VAL A 503 15.09 7.99 -7.90
CA VAL A 503 14.53 7.51 -6.64
C VAL A 503 13.02 7.57 -6.77
N ILE A 504 12.31 6.46 -6.58
CA ILE A 504 10.87 6.37 -6.86
C ILE A 504 10.18 5.34 -5.99
N GLY A 505 8.93 5.58 -5.67
CA GLY A 505 8.01 4.64 -5.12
C GLY A 505 6.59 5.22 -5.12
N ALA A 506 5.65 4.45 -4.61
CA ALA A 506 4.25 4.83 -4.65
C ALA A 506 3.50 4.36 -3.41
N ALA A 507 2.30 4.93 -3.23
CA ALA A 507 1.26 4.51 -2.30
C ALA A 507 0.00 4.13 -3.10
N GLY A 508 -0.87 3.27 -2.56
CA GLY A 508 -2.13 2.89 -3.23
C GLY A 508 -2.41 1.39 -3.31
N GLY A 509 -1.96 0.64 -2.30
CA GLY A 509 -2.23 -0.78 -2.16
C GLY A 509 -1.67 -1.62 -3.30
N SER A 510 -2.44 -2.54 -3.87
CA SER A 510 -2.01 -3.40 -4.98
C SER A 510 -1.50 -2.63 -6.20
N LYS A 511 -1.91 -1.38 -6.35
CA LYS A 511 -1.54 -0.51 -7.47
C LYS A 511 -0.12 0.06 -7.36
N ILE A 512 0.53 -0.04 -6.19
CA ILE A 512 1.90 0.42 -5.95
C ILE A 512 2.86 -0.21 -6.95
N LEU A 513 2.87 -1.53 -7.04
CA LEU A 513 3.76 -2.29 -7.90
C LEU A 513 3.67 -1.85 -9.37
N THR A 514 2.45 -1.80 -9.92
CA THR A 514 2.24 -1.42 -11.33
C THR A 514 2.50 0.06 -11.59
N SER A 515 2.33 0.93 -10.58
CA SER A 515 2.62 2.36 -10.69
C SER A 515 4.12 2.62 -10.77
N VAL A 516 4.91 2.01 -9.88
CA VAL A 516 6.38 2.13 -9.91
C VAL A 516 6.95 1.50 -11.18
N PHE A 517 6.44 0.34 -11.58
CA PHE A 517 6.80 -0.31 -12.84
C PHE A 517 6.61 0.63 -14.05
N GLN A 518 5.44 1.25 -14.18
CA GLN A 518 5.18 2.24 -15.24
C GLN A 518 6.08 3.47 -15.12
N ALA A 519 6.35 3.96 -13.90
CA ALA A 519 7.19 5.13 -13.72
C ALA A 519 8.62 4.87 -14.22
N ILE A 520 9.18 3.70 -13.94
CA ILE A 520 10.51 3.30 -14.41
C ILE A 520 10.52 3.19 -15.93
N VAL A 521 9.53 2.54 -16.52
CA VAL A 521 9.41 2.41 -17.99
C VAL A 521 9.27 3.78 -18.64
N ARG A 522 8.38 4.63 -18.16
CA ARG A 522 8.17 5.99 -18.67
C ARG A 522 9.43 6.84 -18.60
N LYS A 523 10.16 6.75 -17.49
CA LYS A 523 11.39 7.52 -17.30
C LYS A 523 12.55 6.99 -18.15
N LEU A 524 12.83 5.71 -18.09
CA LEU A 524 14.05 5.13 -18.65
C LEU A 524 13.89 4.62 -20.08
N GLU A 525 12.69 4.19 -20.46
CA GLU A 525 12.39 3.67 -21.80
C GLU A 525 11.88 4.78 -22.72
N TYR A 526 10.91 5.60 -22.25
CA TYR A 526 10.29 6.66 -23.06
C TYR A 526 10.97 8.03 -22.89
N GLY A 527 11.91 8.17 -21.95
CA GLY A 527 12.62 9.43 -21.71
C GLY A 527 11.75 10.57 -21.19
N MET A 528 10.59 10.27 -20.59
CA MET A 528 9.65 11.31 -20.15
C MET A 528 10.25 12.20 -19.05
N PRO A 529 9.95 13.51 -19.05
CA PRO A 529 10.24 14.37 -17.91
C PRO A 529 9.59 13.85 -16.63
N LEU A 530 10.23 14.00 -15.46
CA LEU A 530 9.72 13.46 -14.19
C LEU A 530 8.31 13.97 -13.86
N LEU A 531 8.04 15.25 -14.13
CA LEU A 531 6.70 15.83 -13.91
C LEU A 531 5.63 15.07 -14.71
N ASP A 532 5.93 14.73 -15.97
CA ASP A 532 5.01 13.99 -16.83
C ASP A 532 4.86 12.53 -16.37
N VAL A 533 5.94 11.89 -15.89
CA VAL A 533 5.90 10.54 -15.31
C VAL A 533 4.92 10.48 -14.13
N VAL A 534 4.99 11.45 -13.22
CA VAL A 534 4.13 11.50 -12.02
C VAL A 534 2.70 11.88 -12.38
N ARG A 535 2.53 12.83 -13.31
CA ARG A 535 1.22 13.36 -13.73
C ARG A 535 0.41 12.37 -14.54
N ALA A 536 1.05 11.60 -15.41
CA ALA A 536 0.39 10.75 -16.39
C ALA A 536 -0.64 9.79 -15.76
N PRO A 537 -1.79 9.59 -16.40
CA PRO A 537 -2.77 8.59 -15.98
C PRO A 537 -2.14 7.20 -15.92
N ARG A 538 -2.60 6.38 -15.00
CA ARG A 538 -2.04 5.04 -14.77
C ARG A 538 -2.96 3.95 -15.27
N ILE A 539 -2.35 2.87 -15.69
CA ILE A 539 -3.00 1.60 -16.02
C ILE A 539 -2.67 0.64 -14.89
N HIS A 540 -3.63 -0.17 -14.46
CA HIS A 540 -3.40 -1.22 -13.48
C HIS A 540 -4.04 -2.53 -13.94
N HIS A 541 -3.27 -3.61 -13.88
CA HIS A 541 -3.76 -4.97 -14.00
C HIS A 541 -3.05 -5.85 -12.99
N GLN A 542 -3.80 -6.64 -12.23
CA GLN A 542 -3.23 -7.56 -11.23
C GLN A 542 -3.61 -9.02 -11.51
N LEU A 543 -3.98 -9.32 -12.76
CA LEU A 543 -4.50 -10.55 -13.30
C LEU A 543 -5.95 -10.83 -12.87
N LEU A 544 -6.23 -10.82 -11.59
CA LEU A 544 -7.56 -11.08 -11.04
C LEU A 544 -8.05 -9.91 -10.17
N PRO A 545 -9.26 -9.41 -10.44
CA PRO A 545 -10.13 -9.75 -11.56
C PRO A 545 -9.46 -9.45 -12.91
N ASP A 546 -9.82 -10.20 -13.97
CA ASP A 546 -9.24 -10.04 -15.32
C ASP A 546 -9.77 -8.76 -16.00
N VAL A 547 -9.30 -7.63 -15.51
CA VAL A 547 -9.73 -6.28 -15.88
C VAL A 547 -8.53 -5.33 -15.87
N ALA A 548 -8.34 -4.63 -16.98
CA ALA A 548 -7.44 -3.48 -17.05
C ALA A 548 -8.15 -2.24 -16.51
N TYR A 549 -7.65 -1.71 -15.40
CA TYR A 549 -8.16 -0.48 -14.80
C TYR A 549 -7.41 0.72 -15.36
N LEU A 550 -8.13 1.65 -15.97
CA LEU A 550 -7.59 2.93 -16.46
C LEU A 550 -8.03 4.08 -15.55
N GLU A 551 -7.11 4.93 -15.15
CA GLU A 551 -7.49 6.19 -14.52
C GLU A 551 -8.30 7.06 -15.50
N MET A 552 -9.32 7.77 -14.99
CA MET A 552 -10.34 8.50 -15.79
C MET A 552 -9.77 9.50 -16.80
N LEU A 553 -8.50 9.92 -16.63
CA LEU A 553 -7.82 10.83 -17.56
C LEU A 553 -7.00 10.12 -18.64
N ALA A 554 -7.00 8.79 -18.67
CA ALA A 554 -6.32 8.05 -19.74
C ALA A 554 -6.98 8.39 -21.09
N PRO A 555 -6.20 8.61 -22.15
CA PRO A 555 -6.74 8.86 -23.47
C PRO A 555 -7.64 7.73 -23.94
N GLU A 556 -8.71 8.06 -24.67
CA GLU A 556 -9.66 7.06 -25.20
C GLU A 556 -8.97 6.10 -26.19
N THR A 557 -7.91 6.55 -26.84
CA THR A 557 -7.07 5.70 -27.71
C THR A 557 -6.49 4.50 -26.96
N VAL A 558 -6.10 4.67 -25.67
CA VAL A 558 -5.60 3.58 -24.82
C VAL A 558 -6.67 2.52 -24.59
N ARG A 559 -7.88 2.96 -24.25
CA ARG A 559 -9.02 2.08 -24.07
C ARG A 559 -9.26 1.26 -25.34
N ASN A 560 -9.39 1.96 -26.46
CA ASN A 560 -9.70 1.35 -27.77
C ASN A 560 -8.63 0.34 -28.18
N GLU A 561 -7.34 0.64 -27.95
CA GLU A 561 -6.25 -0.27 -28.27
C GLU A 561 -6.23 -1.52 -27.37
N LEU A 562 -6.60 -1.41 -26.10
CA LEU A 562 -6.72 -2.55 -25.20
C LEU A 562 -7.97 -3.40 -25.52
N GLU A 563 -9.13 -2.77 -25.70
CA GLU A 563 -10.38 -3.47 -26.04
C GLU A 563 -10.29 -4.18 -27.39
N LYS A 564 -9.64 -3.57 -28.38
CA LYS A 564 -9.34 -4.19 -29.68
C LYS A 564 -8.53 -5.49 -29.56
N ARG A 565 -7.69 -5.60 -28.53
CA ARG A 565 -6.88 -6.78 -28.23
C ARG A 565 -7.55 -7.75 -27.25
N GLY A 566 -8.82 -7.51 -26.91
CA GLY A 566 -9.64 -8.40 -26.09
C GLY A 566 -9.56 -8.16 -24.59
N HIS A 567 -8.91 -7.08 -24.13
CA HIS A 567 -8.93 -6.73 -22.71
C HIS A 567 -10.30 -6.20 -22.28
N THR A 568 -10.75 -6.59 -21.09
CA THR A 568 -11.85 -5.92 -20.41
C THR A 568 -11.32 -4.67 -19.73
N VAL A 569 -11.83 -3.49 -20.09
CA VAL A 569 -11.33 -2.21 -19.59
C VAL A 569 -12.37 -1.51 -18.71
N LYS A 570 -11.96 -1.03 -17.53
CA LYS A 570 -12.78 -0.20 -16.63
C LYS A 570 -12.06 1.09 -16.25
N SER A 571 -12.80 2.21 -16.27
CA SER A 571 -12.30 3.47 -15.70
C SER A 571 -12.42 3.46 -14.20
N ILE A 572 -11.39 4.00 -13.52
CA ILE A 572 -11.35 4.20 -12.08
C ILE A 572 -10.93 5.62 -11.74
N ALA A 573 -11.34 6.08 -10.57
CA ALA A 573 -10.75 7.30 -9.99
C ALA A 573 -9.24 7.11 -9.78
N PRO A 574 -8.46 8.21 -9.69
CA PRO A 574 -7.05 8.14 -9.38
C PRO A 574 -6.82 7.34 -8.09
N ALA A 575 -6.00 6.30 -8.18
CA ALA A 575 -5.99 5.25 -7.17
C ALA A 575 -4.61 4.96 -6.55
N SER A 576 -3.57 5.62 -7.02
CA SER A 576 -2.21 5.55 -6.45
C SER A 576 -1.54 6.91 -6.49
N THR A 577 -0.60 7.13 -5.59
CA THR A 577 0.23 8.35 -5.55
C THR A 577 1.68 7.96 -5.64
N MET A 578 2.52 8.78 -6.29
CA MET A 578 3.96 8.52 -6.35
C MET A 578 4.76 9.79 -6.09
N ASN A 579 5.91 9.62 -5.49
CA ASN A 579 6.85 10.69 -5.20
C ASN A 579 8.23 10.28 -5.71
N GLY A 580 8.88 11.13 -6.50
CA GLY A 580 10.15 10.76 -7.10
C GLY A 580 11.12 11.90 -7.22
N ILE A 581 12.40 11.52 -7.28
CA ILE A 581 13.55 12.42 -7.51
C ILE A 581 14.35 11.85 -8.68
N TYR A 582 14.69 12.68 -9.64
CA TYR A 582 15.52 12.33 -10.78
C TYR A 582 16.69 13.29 -10.88
N ILE A 583 17.89 12.75 -10.98
CA ILE A 583 19.12 13.50 -11.20
C ILE A 583 19.43 13.45 -12.71
N ASN A 584 19.51 14.60 -13.34
CA ASN A 584 19.89 14.65 -14.74
C ASN A 584 21.38 14.31 -14.87
N PRO A 585 21.76 13.20 -15.53
CA PRO A 585 23.15 12.72 -15.55
C PRO A 585 24.11 13.66 -16.30
N VAL A 586 23.60 14.57 -17.13
CA VAL A 586 24.42 15.52 -17.91
C VAL A 586 24.66 16.81 -17.14
N SER A 587 23.61 17.35 -16.49
CA SER A 587 23.69 18.65 -15.81
C SER A 587 23.89 18.56 -14.30
N GLY A 588 23.71 17.38 -13.70
CA GLY A 588 23.67 17.18 -12.25
C GLY A 588 22.46 17.82 -11.54
N ILE A 589 21.55 18.44 -12.30
CA ILE A 589 20.37 19.10 -11.73
C ILE A 589 19.39 18.05 -11.20
N ILE A 590 18.95 18.25 -9.97
CA ILE A 590 17.97 17.43 -9.29
C ILE A 590 16.56 17.94 -9.63
N HIS A 591 15.72 17.04 -10.10
CA HIS A 591 14.29 17.26 -10.30
C HIS A 591 13.53 16.46 -9.26
N ALA A 592 12.68 17.08 -8.47
CA ALA A 592 11.84 16.41 -7.48
C ALA A 592 10.36 16.74 -7.73
N VAL A 593 9.52 15.72 -7.69
CA VAL A 593 8.07 15.84 -7.93
C VAL A 593 7.31 14.93 -6.97
N SER A 594 6.33 15.50 -6.30
CA SER A 594 5.31 14.76 -5.55
C SER A 594 3.99 14.75 -6.28
N ASP A 595 3.13 13.78 -5.98
CA ASP A 595 1.81 13.65 -6.62
C ASP A 595 0.86 14.75 -6.14
N TYR A 596 0.95 15.90 -6.80
CA TYR A 596 0.30 17.14 -6.41
C TYR A 596 -1.22 17.13 -6.62
N TRP A 597 -1.71 16.40 -7.62
CA TRP A 597 -3.13 16.42 -7.94
C TRP A 597 -3.93 15.25 -7.32
N ARG A 598 -3.29 14.11 -7.02
CA ARG A 598 -3.97 12.96 -6.39
C ARG A 598 -4.00 13.04 -4.87
N LYS A 599 -2.92 13.54 -4.26
CA LYS A 599 -2.79 13.60 -2.78
C LYS A 599 -2.28 14.96 -2.27
N ARG A 600 -2.23 15.97 -3.15
CA ARG A 600 -1.75 17.34 -2.84
C ARG A 600 -0.33 17.38 -2.28
N GLY A 601 0.50 16.42 -2.65
CA GLY A 601 1.91 16.40 -2.31
C GLY A 601 2.68 17.55 -2.97
N GLN A 602 3.78 17.95 -2.36
CA GLN A 602 4.72 18.90 -2.94
C GLN A 602 6.12 18.51 -2.51
N ALA A 603 7.03 18.47 -3.45
CA ALA A 603 8.46 18.30 -3.17
C ALA A 603 9.08 19.60 -2.67
N ASP A 604 10.25 19.50 -2.03
CA ASP A 604 11.12 20.63 -1.67
C ASP A 604 12.58 20.28 -1.94
N GLY A 605 13.46 21.28 -2.12
CA GLY A 605 14.87 21.07 -2.40
C GLY A 605 15.67 22.37 -2.41
N TYR A 606 17.02 22.26 -2.47
CA TYR A 606 17.92 23.41 -2.37
C TYR A 606 19.19 23.25 -3.21
#